data_6c8953f51566f6c8f4f98f065b42157c
#
_entry.id   6c8953f51566f6c8f4f98f065b42157c
#
_cell.length_a   1.000
_cell.length_b   1.000
_cell.length_c   1.000
_cell.angle_alpha   90.00
_cell.angle_beta   90.00
_cell.angle_gamma   90.00
#
_symmetry.space_group_name_H-M   'P 1'
#
loop_
_entity.id
_entity.type
_entity.pdbx_description
1 polymer ?
#
loop_
_entity_poly.entity_id
_entity_poly.type
_entity_poly.pdbx_seq_one_letter_code
_entity_poly.pdbx_strand_id
1 'polypeptide(L)'
;RALLRRPVTAPYNLDDMAADTQVVLDAAGIESAHVVGVSMGGMTAQVFAATRPQRVRTLTSSMSTTGNPRPGIALGKARALRALLKRPPRNPTLDQAIDHLLFVFSVIGSPGFQQHAAQLRPHFERVARRGLYPAGTSRQLAAILASGDRREMLHGITAPTLVIHGADDPLVRIAAGRDTAAN
;
A
#
# COMPACT_ATOMS: atom_id res chain seq x y z
N ARG A 1 -5.38 18.83 -22.74
CA ARG A 1 -4.62 18.34 -21.57
C ARG A 1 -5.34 18.54 -20.22
N ALA A 2 -6.43 19.28 -20.15
CA ALA A 2 -7.24 19.49 -18.94
C ALA A 2 -8.32 18.40 -18.69
N LEU A 3 -8.53 17.46 -19.60
CA LEU A 3 -9.64 16.50 -19.58
C LEU A 3 -9.40 15.23 -18.73
N LEU A 4 -8.24 15.03 -18.11
CA LEU A 4 -7.88 13.78 -17.41
C LEU A 4 -7.88 13.88 -15.89
N ARG A 5 -8.40 14.94 -15.29
CA ARG A 5 -8.53 15.09 -13.84
C ARG A 5 -10.00 15.01 -13.37
N ARG A 6 -10.74 14.02 -13.81
CA ARG A 6 -11.97 13.69 -13.09
C ARG A 6 -11.58 13.05 -11.75
N PRO A 7 -12.12 13.52 -10.61
CA PRO A 7 -11.88 12.88 -9.33
C PRO A 7 -12.34 11.42 -9.42
N VAL A 8 -11.50 10.50 -8.97
CA VAL A 8 -11.87 9.09 -8.89
C VAL A 8 -12.88 8.95 -7.76
N THR A 9 -14.08 8.49 -8.06
CA THR A 9 -15.07 8.16 -7.03
C THR A 9 -14.75 6.77 -6.50
N ALA A 10 -14.54 6.66 -5.20
CA ALA A 10 -14.31 5.41 -4.50
C ALA A 10 -15.35 5.23 -3.38
N PRO A 11 -15.72 3.99 -3.03
CA PRO A 11 -16.68 3.73 -1.95
C PRO A 11 -16.12 4.07 -0.56
N TYR A 12 -14.81 4.18 -0.42
CA TYR A 12 -14.04 4.61 0.74
C TYR A 12 -12.67 5.11 0.27
N ASN A 13 -11.94 5.80 1.12
CA ASN A 13 -10.61 6.33 0.87
C ASN A 13 -9.61 5.94 1.97
N LEU A 14 -8.41 6.52 1.98
CA LEU A 14 -7.40 6.21 3.00
C LEU A 14 -7.74 6.82 4.38
N ASP A 15 -8.56 7.87 4.45
CA ASP A 15 -9.03 8.44 5.72
C ASP A 15 -10.00 7.48 6.41
N ASP A 16 -10.90 6.86 5.64
CA ASP A 16 -11.80 5.82 6.15
C ASP A 16 -11.00 4.63 6.68
N MET A 17 -9.96 4.19 5.95
CA MET A 17 -9.09 3.09 6.40
C MET A 17 -8.28 3.45 7.65
N ALA A 18 -7.88 4.71 7.79
CA ALA A 18 -7.24 5.21 9.02
C ALA A 18 -8.23 5.26 10.19
N ALA A 19 -9.50 5.59 9.94
CA ALA A 19 -10.57 5.51 10.94
C ALA A 19 -10.81 4.07 11.39
N ASP A 20 -10.85 3.11 10.46
CA ASP A 20 -10.94 1.68 10.79
C ASP A 20 -9.76 1.22 11.66
N THR A 21 -8.55 1.72 11.39
CA THR A 21 -7.37 1.43 12.22
C THR A 21 -7.58 1.91 13.66
N GLN A 22 -8.17 3.09 13.86
CA GLN A 22 -8.52 3.57 15.19
C GLN A 22 -9.52 2.64 15.89
N VAL A 23 -10.59 2.25 15.20
CA VAL A 23 -11.61 1.34 15.76
C VAL A 23 -10.99 0.03 16.24
N VAL A 24 -10.03 -0.52 15.47
CA VAL A 24 -9.31 -1.75 15.86
C VAL A 24 -8.48 -1.54 17.12
N LEU A 25 -7.75 -0.42 17.24
CA LEU A 25 -7.00 -0.09 18.46
C LEU A 25 -7.92 0.10 19.66
N ASP A 26 -9.05 0.79 19.49
CA ASP A 26 -10.02 1.03 20.55
C ASP A 26 -10.65 -0.29 21.02
N ALA A 27 -11.04 -1.17 20.12
CA ALA A 27 -11.57 -2.50 20.43
C ALA A 27 -10.56 -3.39 21.14
N ALA A 28 -9.25 -3.20 20.89
CA ALA A 28 -8.17 -3.92 21.56
C ALA A 28 -7.73 -3.26 22.88
N GLY A 29 -8.31 -2.14 23.30
CA GLY A 29 -7.91 -1.38 24.48
C GLY A 29 -6.53 -0.73 24.35
N ILE A 30 -6.04 -0.49 23.12
CA ILE A 30 -4.72 0.08 22.85
C ILE A 30 -4.85 1.58 22.67
N GLU A 31 -4.33 2.34 23.63
CA GLU A 31 -4.37 3.81 23.62
C GLU A 31 -3.44 4.40 22.57
N SER A 32 -2.21 3.90 22.45
CA SER A 32 -1.24 4.32 21.44
C SER A 32 -0.30 3.18 21.02
N ALA A 33 0.19 3.20 19.79
CA ALA A 33 0.98 2.11 19.22
C ALA A 33 2.19 2.59 18.41
N HIS A 34 3.18 1.71 18.24
CA HIS A 34 4.14 1.80 17.16
C HIS A 34 3.47 1.30 15.88
N VAL A 35 3.37 2.15 14.86
CA VAL A 35 2.62 1.85 13.64
C VAL A 35 3.59 1.52 12.51
N VAL A 36 3.45 0.33 11.94
CA VAL A 36 4.24 -0.12 10.79
C VAL A 36 3.30 -0.37 9.62
N GLY A 37 3.49 0.35 8.53
CA GLY A 37 2.69 0.20 7.33
C GLY A 37 3.54 -0.14 6.11
N VAL A 38 3.07 -1.10 5.31
CA VAL A 38 3.75 -1.57 4.08
C VAL A 38 2.90 -1.20 2.87
N SER A 39 3.49 -0.58 1.85
CA SER A 39 2.81 -0.21 0.60
C SER A 39 1.55 0.63 0.88
N MET A 40 0.36 0.18 0.51
CA MET A 40 -0.92 0.83 0.85
C MET A 40 -1.11 0.97 2.38
N GLY A 41 -0.69 -0.03 3.15
CA GLY A 41 -0.69 0.08 4.62
C GLY A 41 0.20 1.22 5.12
N GLY A 42 1.31 1.51 4.42
CA GLY A 42 2.13 2.70 4.69
C GLY A 42 1.40 4.01 4.38
N MET A 43 0.61 4.06 3.30
CA MET A 43 -0.23 5.22 2.99
C MET A 43 -1.29 5.45 4.08
N THR A 44 -1.96 4.38 4.52
CA THR A 44 -2.95 4.43 5.62
C THR A 44 -2.29 4.86 6.94
N ALA A 45 -1.10 4.33 7.24
CA ALA A 45 -0.34 4.67 8.44
C ALA A 45 0.10 6.15 8.44
N GLN A 46 0.48 6.70 7.29
CA GLN A 46 0.77 8.13 7.11
C GLN A 46 -0.46 8.97 7.45
N VAL A 47 -1.63 8.65 6.87
CA VAL A 47 -2.89 9.34 7.17
C VAL A 47 -3.25 9.22 8.65
N PHE A 48 -3.13 8.03 9.22
CA PHE A 48 -3.40 7.79 10.64
C PHE A 48 -2.50 8.62 11.55
N ALA A 49 -1.19 8.65 11.28
CA ALA A 49 -0.23 9.42 12.07
C ALA A 49 -0.46 10.94 11.96
N ALA A 50 -0.80 11.43 10.78
CA ALA A 50 -1.06 12.85 10.56
C ALA A 50 -2.37 13.33 11.19
N THR A 51 -3.41 12.50 11.19
CA THR A 51 -4.77 12.88 11.65
C THR A 51 -5.03 12.50 13.10
N ARG A 52 -4.23 11.60 13.68
CA ARG A 52 -4.35 11.09 15.06
C ARG A 52 -2.99 10.96 15.74
N PRO A 53 -2.21 12.06 15.83
CA PRO A 53 -0.82 12.02 16.30
C PRO A 53 -0.67 11.44 17.70
N GLN A 54 -1.64 11.66 18.60
CA GLN A 54 -1.66 11.13 19.96
C GLN A 54 -1.78 9.59 20.03
N ARG A 55 -2.22 8.95 18.94
CA ARG A 55 -2.37 7.49 18.86
C ARG A 55 -1.12 6.79 18.32
N VAL A 56 -0.09 7.55 17.89
CA VAL A 56 1.09 7.01 17.21
C VAL A 56 2.35 7.36 17.98
N ARG A 57 3.03 6.34 18.53
CA ARG A 57 4.32 6.48 19.22
C ARG A 57 5.48 6.64 18.23
N THR A 58 5.49 5.82 17.19
CA THR A 58 6.41 5.92 16.06
C THR A 58 5.71 5.45 14.79
N LEU A 59 6.13 5.96 13.65
CA LEU A 59 5.68 5.54 12.33
C LEU A 59 6.81 4.87 11.56
N THR A 60 6.56 3.69 10.99
CA THR A 60 7.42 3.10 9.95
C THR A 60 6.63 2.98 8.66
N SER A 61 7.04 3.71 7.64
CA SER A 61 6.44 3.68 6.30
C SER A 61 7.37 2.93 5.33
N SER A 62 6.99 1.72 4.96
CA SER A 62 7.80 0.85 4.11
C SER A 62 7.23 0.76 2.69
N MET A 63 8.09 0.91 1.66
CA MET A 63 7.79 0.82 0.22
C MET A 63 6.47 1.52 -0.18
N SER A 64 6.26 2.71 0.35
CA SER A 64 5.04 3.49 0.22
C SER A 64 5.26 4.81 -0.55
N THR A 65 4.22 5.63 -0.67
CA THR A 65 4.24 6.91 -1.39
C THR A 65 3.33 7.92 -0.71
N THR A 66 3.65 9.20 -0.88
CA THR A 66 2.80 10.33 -0.49
C THR A 66 1.59 10.54 -1.41
N GLY A 67 1.58 9.87 -2.57
CA GLY A 67 0.62 10.16 -3.66
C GLY A 67 1.05 11.33 -4.55
N ASN A 68 2.28 11.81 -4.44
CA ASN A 68 2.83 12.88 -5.28
C ASN A 68 2.68 12.54 -6.78
N PRO A 69 1.93 13.36 -7.55
CA PRO A 69 1.62 13.04 -8.95
C PRO A 69 2.76 13.35 -9.93
N ARG A 70 3.93 13.82 -9.45
CA ARG A 70 5.04 14.20 -10.34
C ARG A 70 5.53 12.99 -11.15
N PRO A 71 5.78 13.16 -12.45
CA PRO A 71 6.41 12.13 -13.27
C PRO A 71 7.73 11.67 -12.64
N GLY A 72 7.97 10.36 -12.60
CA GLY A 72 9.16 9.78 -11.97
C GLY A 72 8.98 9.41 -10.49
N ILE A 73 8.02 10.01 -9.78
CA ILE A 73 7.61 9.64 -8.42
C ILE A 73 6.36 8.76 -8.49
N ALA A 74 5.33 9.22 -9.20
CA ALA A 74 4.00 8.59 -9.22
C ALA A 74 3.95 7.23 -9.92
N LEU A 75 4.81 6.99 -10.91
CA LEU A 75 4.67 5.84 -11.81
C LEU A 75 5.78 4.82 -11.58
N GLY A 76 5.40 3.60 -11.22
CA GLY A 76 6.24 2.41 -11.26
C GLY A 76 6.55 1.95 -12.70
N LYS A 77 7.32 0.86 -12.82
CA LYS A 77 7.59 0.24 -14.13
C LYS A 77 6.28 -0.34 -14.70
N ALA A 78 6.02 -0.13 -15.98
CA ALA A 78 4.78 -0.58 -16.65
C ALA A 78 4.54 -2.09 -16.47
N ARG A 79 5.60 -2.91 -16.43
CA ARG A 79 5.54 -4.34 -16.17
C ARG A 79 4.92 -4.63 -14.80
N ALA A 80 5.37 -3.94 -13.75
CA ALA A 80 4.89 -4.13 -12.38
C ALA A 80 3.43 -3.69 -12.24
N LEU A 81 3.07 -2.55 -12.84
CA LEU A 81 1.69 -2.08 -12.86
C LEU A 81 0.76 -3.05 -13.60
N ARG A 82 1.18 -3.58 -14.75
CA ARG A 82 0.40 -4.60 -15.48
C ARG A 82 0.22 -5.88 -14.67
N ALA A 83 1.26 -6.32 -13.95
CA ALA A 83 1.15 -7.50 -13.09
C ALA A 83 0.16 -7.27 -11.94
N LEU A 84 0.24 -6.11 -11.27
CA LEU A 84 -0.67 -5.75 -10.18
C LEU A 84 -2.13 -5.67 -10.64
N LEU A 85 -2.37 -5.15 -11.86
CA LEU A 85 -3.71 -5.01 -12.46
C LEU A 85 -4.22 -6.28 -13.13
N LYS A 86 -3.38 -7.31 -13.27
CA LYS A 86 -3.80 -8.61 -13.83
C LYS A 86 -4.82 -9.25 -12.91
N ARG A 87 -5.99 -9.53 -13.43
CA ARG A 87 -7.05 -10.20 -12.67
C ARG A 87 -6.78 -11.70 -12.58
N PRO A 88 -7.05 -12.34 -11.43
CA PRO A 88 -7.08 -13.80 -11.36
C PRO A 88 -8.21 -14.35 -12.23
N PRO A 89 -8.21 -15.65 -12.54
CA PRO A 89 -9.35 -16.31 -13.17
C PRO A 89 -10.65 -16.01 -12.42
N ARG A 90 -11.78 -16.08 -13.12
CA ARG A 90 -13.11 -15.94 -12.49
C ARG A 90 -13.39 -17.19 -11.65
N ASN A 91 -13.67 -17.04 -10.36
CA ASN A 91 -13.82 -18.15 -9.41
C ASN A 91 -12.59 -19.10 -9.41
N PRO A 92 -11.40 -18.58 -9.03
CA PRO A 92 -10.18 -19.38 -9.09
C PRO A 92 -10.22 -20.53 -8.07
N THR A 93 -9.63 -21.65 -8.42
CA THR A 93 -9.27 -22.68 -7.44
C THR A 93 -8.21 -22.11 -6.47
N LEU A 94 -8.00 -22.78 -5.34
CA LEU A 94 -6.97 -22.38 -4.37
C LEU A 94 -5.59 -22.29 -5.04
N ASP A 95 -5.21 -23.30 -5.83
CA ASP A 95 -3.94 -23.33 -6.53
C ASP A 95 -3.82 -22.19 -7.56
N GLN A 96 -4.84 -21.94 -8.34
CA GLN A 96 -4.86 -20.81 -9.29
C GLN A 96 -4.70 -19.46 -8.60
N ALA A 97 -5.28 -19.32 -7.43
CA ALA A 97 -5.13 -18.10 -6.62
C ALA A 97 -3.71 -17.93 -6.08
N ILE A 98 -3.12 -19.02 -5.57
CA ILE A 98 -1.74 -19.03 -5.09
C ILE A 98 -0.78 -18.73 -6.25
N ASP A 99 -0.94 -19.37 -7.38
CA ASP A 99 -0.09 -19.17 -8.57
C ASP A 99 -0.19 -17.73 -9.09
N HIS A 100 -1.39 -17.13 -9.03
CA HIS A 100 -1.58 -15.72 -9.35
C HIS A 100 -0.80 -14.80 -8.39
N LEU A 101 -0.86 -15.04 -7.08
CA LEU A 101 -0.11 -14.28 -6.09
C LEU A 101 1.40 -14.44 -6.29
N LEU A 102 1.88 -15.67 -6.49
CA LEU A 102 3.28 -15.95 -6.80
C LEU A 102 3.75 -15.19 -8.05
N PHE A 103 2.94 -15.21 -9.11
CA PHE A 103 3.24 -14.44 -10.32
C PHE A 103 3.34 -12.93 -10.04
N VAL A 104 2.35 -12.35 -9.36
CA VAL A 104 2.37 -10.91 -9.05
C VAL A 104 3.62 -10.56 -8.26
N PHE A 105 3.91 -11.29 -7.19
CA PHE A 105 5.06 -11.03 -6.31
C PHE A 105 6.41 -11.26 -7.01
N SER A 106 6.51 -12.21 -7.94
CA SER A 106 7.73 -12.38 -8.75
C SER A 106 8.03 -11.17 -9.66
N VAL A 107 7.00 -10.42 -10.04
CA VAL A 107 7.14 -9.25 -10.91
C VAL A 107 7.34 -7.96 -10.13
N ILE A 108 6.67 -7.80 -8.97
CA ILE A 108 6.77 -6.59 -8.14
C ILE A 108 7.90 -6.65 -7.11
N GLY A 109 8.47 -7.83 -6.86
CA GLY A 109 9.62 -8.00 -5.98
C GLY A 109 10.90 -7.39 -6.53
N SER A 110 11.88 -7.16 -5.65
CA SER A 110 13.18 -6.64 -6.04
C SER A 110 13.93 -7.64 -6.94
N PRO A 111 14.50 -7.21 -8.09
CA PRO A 111 15.23 -8.12 -8.97
C PRO A 111 16.50 -8.68 -8.34
N GLY A 112 17.10 -7.98 -7.37
CA GLY A 112 18.31 -8.42 -6.66
C GLY A 112 18.07 -9.45 -5.57
N PHE A 113 16.79 -9.64 -5.15
CA PHE A 113 16.42 -10.60 -4.11
C PHE A 113 15.40 -11.58 -4.68
N GLN A 114 15.89 -12.69 -5.22
CA GLN A 114 15.02 -13.73 -5.75
C GLN A 114 14.32 -14.47 -4.59
N GLN A 115 13.03 -14.28 -4.49
CA GLN A 115 12.20 -15.07 -3.57
C GLN A 115 11.82 -16.37 -4.28
N HIS A 116 12.21 -17.51 -3.71
CA HIS A 116 11.87 -18.82 -4.26
C HIS A 116 10.38 -19.10 -4.06
N ALA A 117 9.68 -19.42 -5.15
CA ALA A 117 8.24 -19.72 -5.14
C ALA A 117 7.88 -20.80 -4.09
N ALA A 118 8.75 -21.79 -3.89
CA ALA A 118 8.58 -22.84 -2.88
C ALA A 118 8.49 -22.29 -1.44
N GLN A 119 9.23 -21.23 -1.13
CA GLN A 119 9.21 -20.60 0.20
C GLN A 119 7.98 -19.71 0.39
N LEU A 120 7.49 -19.08 -0.68
CA LEU A 120 6.34 -18.19 -0.62
C LEU A 120 5.00 -18.93 -0.68
N ARG A 121 4.94 -20.10 -1.32
CA ARG A 121 3.72 -20.86 -1.52
C ARG A 121 2.93 -21.13 -0.22
N PRO A 122 3.54 -21.60 0.89
CA PRO A 122 2.83 -21.79 2.15
C PRO A 122 2.27 -20.49 2.76
N HIS A 123 2.95 -19.36 2.53
CA HIS A 123 2.46 -18.05 2.95
C HIS A 123 1.21 -17.67 2.15
N PHE A 124 1.26 -17.75 0.83
CA PHE A 124 0.12 -17.40 -0.03
C PHE A 124 -1.04 -18.36 0.09
N GLU A 125 -0.79 -19.62 0.43
CA GLU A 125 -1.85 -20.57 0.76
C GLU A 125 -2.63 -20.08 2.01
N ARG A 126 -1.94 -19.70 3.09
CA ARG A 126 -2.61 -19.12 4.27
C ARG A 126 -3.40 -17.86 3.94
N VAL A 127 -2.85 -16.97 3.10
CA VAL A 127 -3.55 -15.77 2.64
C VAL A 127 -4.79 -16.12 1.84
N ALA A 128 -4.68 -17.03 0.87
CA ALA A 128 -5.79 -17.44 0.01
C ALA A 128 -6.92 -18.15 0.79
N ARG A 129 -6.57 -18.98 1.79
CA ARG A 129 -7.55 -19.63 2.66
C ARG A 129 -8.30 -18.66 3.59
N ARG A 130 -7.71 -17.52 3.92
CA ARG A 130 -8.39 -16.46 4.71
C ARG A 130 -9.49 -15.74 3.91
N GLY A 131 -9.35 -15.68 2.61
CA GLY A 131 -10.32 -15.11 1.71
C GLY A 131 -9.67 -14.42 0.52
N LEU A 132 -10.23 -14.68 -0.64
CA LEU A 132 -9.88 -14.04 -1.89
C LEU A 132 -11.06 -13.21 -2.36
N TYR A 133 -10.89 -11.91 -2.33
CA TYR A 133 -11.93 -10.99 -2.75
C TYR A 133 -11.39 -10.01 -3.80
N PRO A 134 -11.34 -10.41 -5.10
CA PRO A 134 -10.76 -9.60 -6.16
C PRO A 134 -11.38 -8.20 -6.30
N ALA A 135 -12.68 -8.06 -6.00
CA ALA A 135 -13.34 -6.75 -5.99
C ALA A 135 -12.77 -5.83 -4.90
N GLY A 136 -12.28 -6.37 -3.79
CA GLY A 136 -11.61 -5.62 -2.71
C GLY A 136 -10.35 -4.93 -3.22
N THR A 137 -9.50 -5.65 -3.97
CA THR A 137 -8.28 -5.08 -4.57
C THR A 137 -8.61 -3.89 -5.48
N SER A 138 -9.63 -4.00 -6.31
CA SER A 138 -10.05 -2.89 -7.19
C SER A 138 -10.55 -1.68 -6.38
N ARG A 139 -11.29 -1.91 -5.29
CA ARG A 139 -11.77 -0.84 -4.40
C ARG A 139 -10.60 -0.15 -3.67
N GLN A 140 -9.62 -0.93 -3.20
CA GLN A 140 -8.40 -0.40 -2.57
C GLN A 140 -7.59 0.46 -3.54
N LEU A 141 -7.42 0.04 -4.79
CA LEU A 141 -6.78 0.86 -5.82
C LEU A 141 -7.55 2.15 -6.09
N ALA A 142 -8.88 2.09 -6.14
CA ALA A 142 -9.72 3.28 -6.27
C ALA A 142 -9.55 4.21 -5.06
N ALA A 143 -9.48 3.67 -3.83
CA ALA A 143 -9.24 4.44 -2.61
C ALA A 143 -7.90 5.18 -2.64
N ILE A 144 -6.81 4.53 -3.09
CA ILE A 144 -5.50 5.15 -3.26
C ILE A 144 -5.58 6.33 -4.24
N LEU A 145 -6.24 6.12 -5.39
CA LEU A 145 -6.37 7.15 -6.42
C LEU A 145 -7.25 8.33 -5.97
N ALA A 146 -8.33 8.04 -5.22
CA ALA A 146 -9.23 9.05 -4.68
C ALA A 146 -8.56 9.91 -3.59
N SER A 147 -7.64 9.33 -2.81
CA SER A 147 -6.91 10.03 -1.74
C SER A 147 -5.82 10.98 -2.24
N GLY A 148 -5.38 10.84 -3.48
CA GLY A 148 -4.49 11.79 -4.16
C GLY A 148 -3.18 12.09 -3.44
N ASP A 149 -2.75 13.35 -3.55
CA ASP A 149 -1.50 13.89 -2.96
C ASP A 149 -1.71 14.25 -1.49
N ARG A 150 -0.89 13.67 -0.62
CA ARG A 150 -1.01 13.82 0.84
C ARG A 150 0.17 14.54 1.47
N ARG A 151 1.08 15.15 0.68
CA ARG A 151 2.28 15.81 1.20
C ARG A 151 1.98 16.86 2.24
N GLU A 152 1.00 17.73 2.00
CA GLU A 152 0.57 18.74 2.99
C GLU A 152 0.11 18.08 4.31
N MET A 153 -0.59 16.97 4.22
CA MET A 153 -1.04 16.24 5.41
C MET A 153 0.13 15.66 6.22
N LEU A 154 1.21 15.23 5.56
CA LEU A 154 2.37 14.62 6.24
C LEU A 154 3.11 15.60 7.15
N HIS A 155 3.04 16.91 6.91
CA HIS A 155 3.58 17.92 7.82
C HIS A 155 2.94 17.90 9.21
N GLY A 156 1.76 17.29 9.36
CA GLY A 156 1.11 17.07 10.65
C GLY A 156 1.64 15.88 11.46
N ILE A 157 2.57 15.09 10.91
CA ILE A 157 3.14 13.94 11.61
C ILE A 157 4.20 14.42 12.60
N THR A 158 3.94 14.25 13.89
CA THR A 158 4.84 14.60 14.98
C THR A 158 5.61 13.38 15.53
N ALA A 159 5.16 12.17 15.22
CA ALA A 159 5.80 10.96 15.68
C ALA A 159 7.15 10.73 15.00
N PRO A 160 8.18 10.22 15.71
CA PRO A 160 9.42 9.78 15.09
C PRO A 160 9.13 8.80 13.96
N THR A 161 9.64 9.11 12.75
CA THR A 161 9.27 8.41 11.53
C THR A 161 10.49 7.77 10.87
N LEU A 162 10.35 6.49 10.50
CA LEU A 162 11.30 5.74 9.68
C LEU A 162 10.68 5.44 8.33
N VAL A 163 11.38 5.80 7.24
CA VAL A 163 11.03 5.43 5.88
C VAL A 163 11.97 4.36 5.36
N ILE A 164 11.43 3.21 4.97
CA ILE A 164 12.20 2.08 4.40
C ILE A 164 11.76 1.87 2.96
N HIS A 165 12.70 1.79 2.03
CA HIS A 165 12.37 1.60 0.62
C HIS A 165 13.45 0.84 -0.13
N GLY A 166 13.06 -0.13 -0.95
CA GLY A 166 13.98 -0.85 -1.82
C GLY A 166 14.48 0.04 -2.96
N ALA A 167 15.81 0.07 -3.17
CA ALA A 167 16.41 0.91 -4.22
C ALA A 167 15.90 0.54 -5.62
N ASP A 168 15.65 -0.75 -5.86
CA ASP A 168 15.23 -1.30 -7.14
C ASP A 168 13.74 -1.67 -7.21
N ASP A 169 12.92 -1.14 -6.28
CA ASP A 169 11.48 -1.39 -6.28
C ASP A 169 10.86 -1.04 -7.65
N PRO A 170 10.27 -2.04 -8.35
CA PRO A 170 9.71 -1.79 -9.67
C PRO A 170 8.30 -1.21 -9.64
N LEU A 171 7.58 -1.34 -8.53
CA LEU A 171 6.19 -0.92 -8.39
C LEU A 171 6.09 0.50 -7.83
N VAL A 172 6.74 0.75 -6.69
CA VAL A 172 6.82 2.08 -6.07
C VAL A 172 8.29 2.50 -6.09
N ARG A 173 8.62 3.46 -6.93
CA ARG A 173 10.02 3.87 -7.12
C ARG A 173 10.64 4.41 -5.83
N ILE A 174 11.94 4.21 -5.65
CA ILE A 174 12.71 4.79 -4.52
C ILE A 174 12.51 6.32 -4.38
N ALA A 175 12.23 7.01 -5.51
CA ALA A 175 11.91 8.43 -5.49
C ALA A 175 10.67 8.75 -4.65
N ALA A 176 9.68 7.85 -4.57
CA ALA A 176 8.51 8.01 -3.71
C ALA A 176 8.86 7.87 -2.22
N GLY A 177 9.76 6.95 -1.89
CA GLY A 177 10.28 6.84 -0.51
C GLY A 177 11.06 8.08 -0.09
N ARG A 178 11.91 8.61 -0.98
CA ARG A 178 12.63 9.87 -0.74
C ARG A 178 11.68 11.06 -0.59
N ASP A 179 10.65 11.12 -1.41
CA ASP A 179 9.58 12.13 -1.31
C ASP A 179 8.84 12.02 0.03
N THR A 180 8.56 10.79 0.50
CA THR A 180 7.96 10.56 1.82
C THR A 180 8.87 11.02 2.95
N ALA A 181 10.17 10.77 2.86
CA ALA A 181 11.12 11.17 3.91
C ALA A 181 11.41 12.68 3.94
N ALA A 182 11.12 13.39 2.84
CA ALA A 182 11.35 14.83 2.72
C ALA A 182 10.15 15.68 3.16
N ASN A 183 8.98 15.06 3.36
CA ASN A 183 7.75 15.73 3.78
C ASN A 183 7.29 15.26 5.16
#